data_3feac48184f4acbf4e8f04e94153fc6a
#
_entry.id   3feac48184f4acbf4e8f04e94153fc6a
#
_cell.length_a   1.000
_cell.length_b   1.000
_cell.length_c   1.000
_cell.angle_alpha   90.00
_cell.angle_beta   90.00
_cell.angle_gamma   90.00
#
_symmetry.space_group_name_H-M   'P 1'
#
loop_
_entity.id
_entity.type
_entity.pdbx_description
1 polymer ?
#
loop_
_entity_poly.entity_id
_entity_poly.type
_entity_poly.pdbx_seq_one_letter_code
_entity_poly.pdbx_strand_id
1 'polypeptide(L)'
;MTATDTTSLVTGVDFVAQLAQDFDRAVAFYGETLGLRRSVHNPDRGFAEFETGNLTLSIIDPAKMGREHRAGHNTIALHVDDVGQARATLEARGVVFHGDTFDTGVCHMAFFNDSEGNDLMLHSRYAPRATES
;
A
#
# COMPACT_ATOMS: atom_id res chain seq x y z
N MET A 1 34.27 -23.20 4.70
CA MET A 1 33.72 -22.00 4.14
C MET A 1 33.86 -20.85 5.12
N THR A 2 34.28 -19.77 4.64
CA THR A 2 34.19 -18.59 5.47
C THR A 2 32.73 -18.36 5.80
N ALA A 3 32.50 -17.85 6.96
CA ALA A 3 31.17 -17.40 7.29
C ALA A 3 30.68 -16.54 6.14
N THR A 4 29.51 -16.84 5.68
CA THR A 4 28.89 -16.03 4.66
C THR A 4 28.78 -14.61 5.19
N ASP A 5 29.22 -13.67 4.40
CA ASP A 5 28.99 -12.28 4.71
C ASP A 5 27.49 -12.06 4.79
N THR A 6 27.01 -11.77 6.00
CA THR A 6 25.60 -11.54 6.24
C THR A 6 25.17 -10.11 5.92
N THR A 7 26.14 -9.27 5.55
CA THR A 7 25.82 -7.90 5.15
C THR A 7 25.08 -7.91 3.83
N SER A 8 23.87 -7.46 3.82
CA SER A 8 23.07 -7.35 2.61
C SER A 8 23.51 -6.11 1.83
N LEU A 9 23.66 -6.25 0.51
CA LEU A 9 23.85 -5.11 -0.37
C LEU A 9 22.61 -4.20 -0.30
N VAL A 10 21.43 -4.81 -0.34
CA VAL A 10 20.17 -4.08 -0.18
C VAL A 10 19.82 -4.05 1.30
N THR A 11 19.60 -2.87 1.84
CA THR A 11 19.34 -2.68 3.28
C THR A 11 17.93 -2.21 3.58
N GLY A 12 17.09 -2.04 2.56
CA GLY A 12 15.70 -1.64 2.80
C GLY A 12 14.97 -1.36 1.49
N VAL A 13 13.74 -0.94 1.61
CA VAL A 13 12.90 -0.48 0.50
C VAL A 13 12.57 0.99 0.78
N ASP A 14 12.93 1.87 -0.14
CA ASP A 14 12.70 3.31 0.05
C ASP A 14 11.27 3.70 -0.25
N PHE A 15 10.74 3.21 -1.35
CA PHE A 15 9.35 3.51 -1.70
C PHE A 15 8.81 2.43 -2.64
N VAL A 16 7.48 2.38 -2.74
CA VAL A 16 6.77 1.55 -3.72
C VAL A 16 5.97 2.49 -4.61
N ALA A 17 6.08 2.30 -5.91
CA ALA A 17 5.37 3.15 -6.88
C ALA A 17 4.08 2.49 -7.33
N GLN A 18 3.00 3.27 -7.35
CA GLN A 18 1.70 2.89 -7.91
C GLN A 18 1.40 3.83 -9.07
N LEU A 19 1.06 3.26 -10.22
CA LEU A 19 0.71 4.07 -11.37
C LEU A 19 -0.75 4.51 -11.28
N ALA A 20 -1.01 5.74 -11.70
CA ALA A 20 -2.35 6.32 -11.66
C ALA A 20 -2.61 7.11 -12.94
N GLN A 21 -3.54 6.63 -13.76
CA GLN A 21 -3.94 7.30 -14.97
C GLN A 21 -4.72 8.58 -14.64
N ASP A 22 -5.64 8.50 -13.68
CA ASP A 22 -6.32 9.65 -13.13
C ASP A 22 -5.59 10.08 -11.85
N PHE A 23 -4.55 10.87 -12.03
CA PHE A 23 -3.63 11.25 -10.97
C PHE A 23 -4.34 11.95 -9.81
N ASP A 24 -5.17 12.94 -10.11
CA ASP A 24 -5.84 13.73 -9.06
C ASP A 24 -6.78 12.85 -8.22
N ARG A 25 -7.49 11.93 -8.87
CA ARG A 25 -8.37 10.99 -8.18
C ARG A 25 -7.58 10.04 -7.27
N ALA A 26 -6.43 9.57 -7.74
CA ALA A 26 -5.57 8.70 -6.95
C ALA A 26 -4.99 9.44 -5.75
N VAL A 27 -4.55 10.69 -5.94
CA VAL A 27 -4.06 11.52 -4.84
C VAL A 27 -5.14 11.70 -3.77
N ALA A 28 -6.38 11.94 -4.19
CA ALA A 28 -7.51 12.04 -3.26
C ALA A 28 -7.77 10.71 -2.54
N PHE A 29 -7.65 9.59 -3.24
CA PHE A 29 -7.85 8.28 -2.64
C PHE A 29 -6.86 8.03 -1.50
N TYR A 30 -5.57 8.23 -1.75
CA TYR A 30 -4.55 7.96 -0.74
C TYR A 30 -4.56 8.99 0.39
N GLY A 31 -4.81 10.26 0.08
CA GLY A 31 -4.80 11.33 1.07
C GLY A 31 -6.09 11.46 1.86
N GLU A 32 -7.23 11.30 1.22
CA GLU A 32 -8.54 11.51 1.85
C GLU A 32 -9.19 10.20 2.25
N THR A 33 -9.31 9.24 1.33
CA THR A 33 -9.98 7.97 1.62
C THR A 33 -9.18 7.13 2.61
N LEU A 34 -7.88 6.92 2.32
CA LEU A 34 -7.01 6.19 3.24
C LEU A 34 -6.49 7.06 4.38
N GLY A 35 -6.48 8.38 4.21
CA GLY A 35 -6.04 9.30 5.25
C GLY A 35 -4.54 9.35 5.46
N LEU A 36 -3.74 8.99 4.45
CA LEU A 36 -2.29 9.03 4.56
C LEU A 36 -1.75 10.45 4.47
N ARG A 37 -0.66 10.73 5.18
CA ARG A 37 0.00 12.02 5.12
C ARG A 37 0.73 12.17 3.79
N ARG A 38 0.40 13.21 3.05
CA ARG A 38 1.08 13.51 1.79
C ARG A 38 2.35 14.31 2.09
N SER A 39 3.50 13.72 1.80
CA SER A 39 4.80 14.34 2.03
C SER A 39 5.31 15.13 0.82
N VAL A 40 4.91 14.74 -0.39
CA VAL A 40 5.28 15.42 -1.63
C VAL A 40 4.06 15.49 -2.54
N HIS A 41 3.90 16.62 -3.23
CA HIS A 41 2.87 16.76 -4.26
C HIS A 41 3.43 17.61 -5.40
N ASN A 42 3.73 16.94 -6.51
CA ASN A 42 4.30 17.58 -7.70
C ASN A 42 3.54 17.16 -8.95
N PRO A 43 2.35 17.75 -9.20
CA PRO A 43 1.54 17.36 -10.35
C PRO A 43 2.19 17.69 -11.69
N ASP A 44 3.06 18.72 -11.75
CA ASP A 44 3.73 19.07 -12.98
C ASP A 44 4.66 17.96 -13.45
N ARG A 45 5.36 17.32 -12.53
CA ARG A 45 6.20 16.15 -12.81
C ARG A 45 5.44 14.84 -12.72
N GLY A 46 4.20 14.86 -12.24
CA GLY A 46 3.32 13.71 -12.21
C GLY A 46 3.59 12.74 -11.09
N PHE A 47 3.93 13.23 -9.89
CA PHE A 47 4.04 12.34 -8.74
C PHE A 47 3.63 13.00 -7.43
N ALA A 48 3.20 12.15 -6.50
CA ALA A 48 2.91 12.50 -5.12
C ALA A 48 3.39 11.38 -4.23
N GLU A 49 3.80 11.72 -3.01
CA GLU A 49 4.28 10.72 -2.06
C GLU A 49 3.44 10.76 -0.80
N PHE A 50 3.12 9.57 -0.29
CA PHE A 50 2.32 9.39 0.92
C PHE A 50 3.07 8.49 1.89
N GLU A 51 3.04 8.85 3.18
CA GLU A 51 3.79 8.15 4.20
C GLU A 51 2.89 7.18 4.96
N THR A 52 3.34 5.94 5.10
CA THR A 52 2.60 4.90 5.83
C THR A 52 3.13 4.69 7.24
N GLY A 53 4.20 5.38 7.60
CA GLY A 53 4.87 5.21 8.88
C GLY A 53 6.20 4.48 8.77
N ASN A 54 6.33 3.52 7.89
CA ASN A 54 7.58 2.79 7.67
C ASN A 54 8.00 2.71 6.20
N LEU A 55 7.15 3.16 5.29
CA LEU A 55 7.42 3.08 3.87
C LEU A 55 6.64 4.18 3.14
N THR A 56 7.24 4.73 2.11
CA THR A 56 6.61 5.73 1.26
C THR A 56 5.88 5.05 0.09
N LEU A 57 4.66 5.47 -0.18
CA LEU A 57 3.95 5.12 -1.40
C LEU A 57 4.04 6.30 -2.35
N SER A 58 4.60 6.07 -3.54
CA SER A 58 4.72 7.08 -4.58
C SER A 58 3.64 6.85 -5.63
N ILE A 59 2.78 7.84 -5.84
CA ILE A 59 1.73 7.77 -6.84
C ILE A 59 2.22 8.52 -8.06
N ILE A 60 2.26 7.84 -9.19
CA ILE A 60 2.92 8.34 -10.39
C ILE A 60 1.95 8.38 -11.56
N ASP A 61 1.88 9.52 -12.24
CA ASP A 61 1.19 9.64 -13.52
C ASP A 61 2.10 9.06 -14.61
N PRO A 62 1.77 7.88 -15.19
CA PRO A 62 2.67 7.23 -16.14
C PRO A 62 2.85 8.06 -17.41
N ALA A 63 1.88 8.87 -17.80
CA ALA A 63 1.99 9.71 -19.00
C ALA A 63 3.12 10.73 -18.87
N LYS A 64 3.36 11.24 -17.66
CA LYS A 64 4.45 12.20 -17.43
C LYS A 64 5.83 11.56 -17.54
N MET A 65 5.88 10.23 -17.48
CA MET A 65 7.13 9.47 -17.57
C MET A 65 7.27 8.71 -18.88
N GLY A 66 6.38 8.96 -19.83
CA GLY A 66 6.39 8.27 -21.13
C GLY A 66 6.07 6.79 -21.02
N ARG A 67 5.28 6.39 -20.03
CA ARG A 67 4.92 4.99 -19.77
C ARG A 67 3.42 4.78 -19.90
N GLU A 68 3.04 3.55 -20.21
CA GLU A 68 1.64 3.16 -20.22
C GLU A 68 1.15 2.89 -18.80
N HIS A 69 -0.12 3.16 -18.57
CA HIS A 69 -0.75 2.82 -17.31
C HIS A 69 -0.91 1.30 -17.18
N ARG A 70 -0.56 0.78 -16.01
CA ARG A 70 -0.81 -0.60 -15.61
C ARG A 70 -1.18 -0.63 -14.14
N ALA A 71 -2.31 -1.26 -13.83
CA ALA A 71 -2.65 -1.54 -12.44
C ALA A 71 -1.68 -2.57 -11.87
N GLY A 72 -1.25 -2.37 -10.64
CA GLY A 72 -0.35 -3.27 -9.94
C GLY A 72 -1.13 -4.39 -9.24
N HIS A 73 -0.69 -5.63 -9.45
CA HIS A 73 -1.30 -6.80 -8.82
C HIS A 73 -0.40 -7.40 -7.74
N ASN A 74 0.69 -6.73 -7.38
CA ASN A 74 1.47 -7.06 -6.20
C ASN A 74 0.80 -6.38 -5.02
N THR A 75 0.00 -7.13 -4.28
CA THR A 75 -0.81 -6.59 -3.20
C THR A 75 0.06 -5.93 -2.13
N ILE A 76 -0.23 -4.67 -1.83
CA ILE A 76 0.40 -4.00 -0.70
C ILE A 76 -0.46 -4.20 0.53
N ALA A 77 0.13 -4.79 1.56
CA ALA A 77 -0.54 -5.02 2.83
C ALA A 77 -0.34 -3.81 3.73
N LEU A 78 -1.43 -3.07 3.94
CA LEU A 78 -1.44 -1.88 4.78
C LEU A 78 -1.74 -2.30 6.22
N HIS A 79 -0.85 -2.01 7.13
CA HIS A 79 -1.07 -2.35 8.53
C HIS A 79 -2.14 -1.47 9.15
N VAL A 80 -3.07 -2.11 9.85
CA VAL A 80 -4.06 -1.45 10.72
C VAL A 80 -4.11 -2.23 12.03
N ASP A 81 -4.52 -1.57 13.10
CA ASP A 81 -4.60 -2.23 14.41
C ASP A 81 -5.78 -3.19 14.48
N ASP A 82 -6.89 -2.85 13.83
CA ASP A 82 -8.11 -3.66 13.81
C ASP A 82 -8.67 -3.66 12.38
N VAL A 83 -8.55 -4.80 11.71
CA VAL A 83 -8.99 -4.94 10.32
C VAL A 83 -10.50 -4.75 10.18
N GLY A 84 -11.30 -5.31 11.09
CA GLY A 84 -12.76 -5.18 11.02
C GLY A 84 -13.22 -3.74 11.15
N GLN A 85 -12.64 -3.01 12.08
CA GLN A 85 -12.98 -1.60 12.29
C GLN A 85 -12.50 -0.73 11.12
N ALA A 86 -11.27 -0.96 10.65
CA ALA A 86 -10.73 -0.21 9.52
C ALA A 86 -11.53 -0.48 8.25
N ARG A 87 -11.93 -1.74 8.01
CA ARG A 87 -12.80 -2.10 6.89
C ARG A 87 -14.12 -1.33 6.94
N ALA A 88 -14.78 -1.31 8.11
CA ALA A 88 -16.04 -0.60 8.26
C ALA A 88 -15.88 0.89 7.98
N THR A 89 -14.78 1.49 8.44
CA THR A 89 -14.46 2.89 8.20
C THR A 89 -14.30 3.18 6.71
N LEU A 90 -13.54 2.32 6.00
CA LEU A 90 -13.31 2.51 4.57
C LEU A 90 -14.57 2.23 3.76
N GLU A 91 -15.38 1.25 4.15
CA GLU A 91 -16.67 1.01 3.49
C GLU A 91 -17.60 2.23 3.61
N ALA A 92 -17.59 2.88 4.76
CA ALA A 92 -18.33 4.12 4.94
C ALA A 92 -17.83 5.26 4.05
N ARG A 93 -16.58 5.18 3.60
CA ARG A 93 -15.98 6.13 2.67
C ARG A 93 -16.09 5.69 1.20
N GLY A 94 -16.86 4.64 0.94
CA GLY A 94 -17.14 4.18 -0.42
C GLY A 94 -16.21 3.11 -0.96
N VAL A 95 -15.32 2.56 -0.15
CA VAL A 95 -14.45 1.47 -0.59
C VAL A 95 -15.23 0.17 -0.63
N VAL A 96 -15.08 -0.58 -1.72
CA VAL A 96 -15.70 -1.89 -1.89
C VAL A 96 -14.63 -2.96 -1.68
N PHE A 97 -14.86 -3.85 -0.71
CA PHE A 97 -13.94 -4.95 -0.44
C PHE A 97 -14.33 -6.20 -1.21
N HIS A 98 -13.36 -7.03 -1.54
CA HIS A 98 -13.55 -8.29 -2.25
C HIS A 98 -13.68 -9.42 -1.24
N GLY A 99 -14.88 -10.00 -1.14
CA GLY A 99 -15.13 -11.09 -0.23
C GLY A 99 -15.13 -10.68 1.24
N ASP A 100 -15.19 -11.67 2.10
CA ASP A 100 -15.20 -11.47 3.53
C ASP A 100 -13.78 -11.23 4.07
N THR A 101 -13.70 -10.63 5.25
CA THR A 101 -12.44 -10.54 5.97
C THR A 101 -11.93 -11.95 6.24
N PHE A 102 -10.68 -12.20 5.89
CA PHE A 102 -10.06 -13.51 5.97
C PHE A 102 -9.21 -13.65 7.22
N ASP A 103 -9.39 -14.75 7.94
CA ASP A 103 -8.58 -15.08 9.10
C ASP A 103 -7.68 -16.26 8.73
N THR A 104 -6.37 -16.03 8.73
CA THR A 104 -5.40 -17.07 8.38
C THR A 104 -5.07 -18.00 9.53
N GLY A 105 -5.56 -17.71 10.75
CA GLY A 105 -5.15 -18.38 11.97
C GLY A 105 -4.03 -17.66 12.71
N VAL A 106 -3.40 -16.66 12.10
CA VAL A 106 -2.36 -15.83 12.71
C VAL A 106 -2.55 -14.34 12.40
N CYS A 107 -3.33 -14.00 11.39
CA CYS A 107 -3.59 -12.62 11.02
C CYS A 107 -4.94 -12.46 10.34
N HIS A 108 -5.42 -11.23 10.26
CA HIS A 108 -6.62 -10.87 9.52
C HIS A 108 -6.25 -10.09 8.26
N MET A 109 -6.98 -10.31 7.18
CA MET A 109 -6.79 -9.64 5.90
C MET A 109 -8.12 -9.24 5.29
N ALA A 110 -8.18 -8.07 4.66
CA ALA A 110 -9.33 -7.65 3.88
C ALA A 110 -8.83 -7.00 2.60
N PHE A 111 -9.31 -7.46 1.45
CA PHE A 111 -8.78 -7.13 0.13
C PHE A 111 -9.63 -6.08 -0.57
N PHE A 112 -8.96 -5.10 -1.17
CA PHE A 112 -9.63 -4.05 -1.95
C PHE A 112 -8.66 -3.50 -2.99
N ASN A 113 -9.14 -2.58 -3.82
CA ASN A 113 -8.31 -1.90 -4.80
C ASN A 113 -8.30 -0.41 -4.51
N ASP A 114 -7.24 0.27 -4.94
CA ASP A 114 -7.27 1.72 -4.96
C ASP A 114 -8.16 2.21 -6.12
N SER A 115 -8.20 3.53 -6.33
CA SER A 115 -9.03 4.13 -7.38
C SER A 115 -8.60 3.76 -8.80
N GLU A 116 -7.43 3.16 -8.96
CA GLU A 116 -6.84 2.81 -10.25
C GLU A 116 -6.77 1.31 -10.51
N GLY A 117 -7.32 0.51 -9.60
CA GLY A 117 -7.29 -0.94 -9.70
C GLY A 117 -6.03 -1.60 -9.15
N ASN A 118 -5.14 -0.84 -8.51
CA ASN A 118 -3.98 -1.45 -7.84
C ASN A 118 -4.44 -2.25 -6.62
N ASP A 119 -3.88 -3.45 -6.46
CA ASP A 119 -4.29 -4.34 -5.39
C ASP A 119 -3.74 -3.91 -4.03
N LEU A 120 -4.63 -3.82 -3.06
CA LEU A 120 -4.32 -3.47 -1.68
C LEU A 120 -4.99 -4.43 -0.74
N MET A 121 -4.52 -4.49 0.51
CA MET A 121 -5.24 -5.17 1.59
C MET A 121 -5.01 -4.43 2.91
N LEU A 122 -5.96 -4.56 3.81
CA LEU A 122 -5.75 -4.27 5.23
C LEU A 122 -5.20 -5.54 5.88
N HIS A 123 -4.28 -5.37 6.80
CA HIS A 123 -3.61 -6.49 7.44
C HIS A 123 -3.30 -6.19 8.90
N SER A 124 -3.53 -7.18 9.75
CA SER A 124 -3.10 -7.13 11.15
C SER A 124 -2.76 -8.54 11.62
N ARG A 125 -1.56 -8.70 12.16
CA ARG A 125 -1.13 -9.96 12.75
C ARG A 125 -1.46 -9.96 14.23
N TYR A 126 -2.21 -10.94 14.69
CA TYR A 126 -2.58 -11.07 16.09
C TYR A 126 -1.74 -12.12 16.83
N ALA A 127 -1.11 -13.02 16.11
CA ALA A 127 -0.24 -14.03 16.70
C ALA A 127 1.23 -13.60 16.63
N PRO A 128 2.03 -13.88 17.66
CA PRO A 128 3.46 -13.53 17.59
C PRO A 128 4.15 -14.30 16.47
N ARG A 129 5.16 -13.67 15.87
CA ARG A 129 5.99 -14.34 14.87
C ARG A 129 6.84 -15.39 15.58
N ALA A 130 7.05 -16.52 14.89
CA ALA A 130 7.98 -17.52 15.38
C ALA A 130 9.37 -16.91 15.47
N THR A 131 10.08 -17.21 16.57
CA THR A 131 11.46 -16.79 16.71
C THR A 131 12.38 -17.77 15.99
N GLU A 132 13.31 -17.25 15.23
CA GLU A 132 14.40 -18.06 14.68
C GLU A 132 15.29 -18.56 15.80
N SER A 133 15.63 -19.81 15.78
CA SER A 133 16.57 -20.36 16.77
C SER A 133 17.96 -20.54 16.20
#